data_6a0c29eb9cd63c121caaf3432f754698
#
_entry.id   6a0c29eb9cd63c121caaf3432f754698
#
_cell.length_a   1.000
_cell.length_b   1.000
_cell.length_c   1.000
_cell.angle_alpha   90.00
_cell.angle_beta   90.00
_cell.angle_gamma   90.00
#
_symmetry.space_group_name_H-M   'P 1'
#
loop_
_entity.id
_entity.type
_entity.pdbx_description
1 polymer ?
#
loop_
_entity_poly.entity_id
_entity_poly.type
_entity_poly.pdbx_seq_one_letter_code
_entity_poly.pdbx_strand_id
1 'polypeptide(L)'
;GSEMCIRDSLKTVGKDSSAEVRRGTVVVGTQVLEQSLDIDFDLLITDICPMDLLLQRIGRLHRHAFREQRPEVVKTPVCYVIMDELHGENTASKKIYGDFLLHRTEENLPESIVLPDDISPLVQAVYTFSEDDAMYQTYHNQQEIQKRRARCFRIGKPTGKDIHRLLSRDIEDKNECEVEAAVRDGISSIEVLLMRRMKDGSICFLPNQHGGRKTEAFPDEAECREIAEQKLRLPTVFSQKWSIDRTIHELEKQCLPYVENWQNSHWLKGQLVLFLDEEMNGELMGFQLHYSFENGLEYWKAAE
;
A
#
# COMPACT_ATOMS: atom_id res chain seq x y z
N GLY A 1 9.46 1.30 10.93
CA GLY A 1 9.34 -0.01 10.25
C GLY A 1 10.06 -0.08 8.92
N SER A 2 9.92 0.93 8.05
CA SER A 2 10.45 0.85 6.67
C SER A 2 11.98 0.83 6.56
N GLU A 3 12.70 1.60 7.36
CA GLU A 3 14.18 1.63 7.30
C GLU A 3 14.83 0.32 7.76
N MET A 4 14.25 -0.36 8.74
CA MET A 4 14.75 -1.65 9.23
C MET A 4 14.56 -2.73 8.16
N CYS A 5 13.40 -2.77 7.50
CA CYS A 5 13.14 -3.71 6.40
C CYS A 5 14.06 -3.48 5.19
N ILE A 6 14.34 -2.22 4.83
CA ILE A 6 15.27 -1.87 3.75
C ILE A 6 16.68 -2.34 4.08
N ARG A 7 17.16 -2.06 5.28
CA ARG A 7 18.51 -2.44 5.72
C ARG A 7 18.70 -3.96 5.77
N ASP A 8 17.68 -4.72 6.17
CA ASP A 8 17.71 -6.18 6.18
C ASP A 8 17.66 -6.76 4.77
N SER A 9 16.84 -6.19 3.88
CA SER A 9 16.83 -6.58 2.46
C SER A 9 18.18 -6.35 1.79
N LEU A 10 18.86 -5.24 2.07
CA LEU A 10 20.20 -4.96 1.54
C LEU A 10 21.27 -5.95 2.05
N LYS A 11 21.17 -6.40 3.30
CA LYS A 11 22.07 -7.44 3.84
C LYS A 11 21.85 -8.79 3.16
N THR A 12 20.59 -9.11 2.83
CA THR A 12 20.21 -10.41 2.31
C THR A 12 20.41 -10.52 0.78
N VAL A 13 19.99 -9.50 0.02
CA VAL A 13 20.04 -9.51 -1.45
C VAL A 13 20.76 -8.29 -2.04
N GLY A 14 21.49 -7.55 -1.24
CA GLY A 14 22.29 -6.42 -1.68
C GLY A 14 23.61 -6.86 -2.33
N LYS A 15 24.36 -5.88 -2.81
CA LYS A 15 25.65 -6.02 -3.50
C LYS A 15 26.66 -6.92 -2.75
N ASP A 16 26.75 -6.78 -1.43
CA ASP A 16 27.76 -7.45 -0.60
C ASP A 16 27.23 -8.70 0.11
N SER A 17 26.01 -9.17 -0.22
CA SER A 17 25.43 -10.37 0.41
C SER A 17 26.18 -11.64 -0.05
N SER A 18 26.47 -12.54 0.91
CA SER A 18 27.16 -13.80 0.60
C SER A 18 26.22 -14.83 -0.06
N ALA A 19 26.82 -15.79 -0.77
CA ALA A 19 26.07 -16.89 -1.39
C ALA A 19 25.30 -17.74 -0.36
N GLU A 20 25.81 -17.86 0.88
CA GLU A 20 25.17 -18.60 1.95
C GLU A 20 23.88 -17.92 2.43
N VAL A 21 23.92 -16.58 2.61
CA VAL A 21 22.76 -15.79 3.04
C VAL A 21 21.68 -15.78 1.95
N ARG A 22 22.07 -15.80 0.70
CA ARG A 22 21.14 -15.78 -0.45
C ARG A 22 20.45 -17.10 -0.71
N ARG A 23 21.09 -18.23 -0.29
CA ARG A 23 20.56 -19.58 -0.58
C ARG A 23 19.17 -19.77 0.03
N GLY A 24 18.18 -20.06 -0.83
CA GLY A 24 16.80 -20.27 -0.44
C GLY A 24 16.06 -19.02 0.01
N THR A 25 16.65 -17.83 -0.17
CA THR A 25 15.97 -16.57 0.13
C THR A 25 14.95 -16.22 -0.96
N VAL A 26 13.72 -16.00 -0.56
CA VAL A 26 12.65 -15.47 -1.40
C VAL A 26 12.26 -14.08 -0.88
N VAL A 27 12.26 -13.10 -1.76
CA VAL A 27 11.83 -11.73 -1.44
C VAL A 27 10.53 -11.47 -2.18
N VAL A 28 9.48 -11.16 -1.43
CA VAL A 28 8.19 -10.76 -1.98
C VAL A 28 8.00 -9.28 -1.70
N GLY A 29 7.68 -8.52 -2.73
CA GLY A 29 7.50 -7.07 -2.59
C GLY A 29 6.64 -6.48 -3.69
N THR A 30 6.21 -5.26 -3.47
CA THR A 30 5.46 -4.43 -4.41
C THR A 30 6.40 -3.45 -5.13
N GLN A 31 5.88 -2.34 -5.63
CA GLN A 31 6.67 -1.27 -6.28
C GLN A 31 7.85 -0.73 -5.44
N VAL A 32 7.90 -1.02 -4.15
CA VAL A 32 9.03 -0.64 -3.29
C VAL A 32 10.35 -1.24 -3.79
N LEU A 33 10.31 -2.43 -4.40
CA LEU A 33 11.48 -3.10 -4.96
C LEU A 33 11.99 -2.45 -6.26
N GLU A 34 11.18 -1.62 -6.92
CA GLU A 34 11.56 -0.88 -8.13
C GLU A 34 12.44 0.32 -7.81
N GLN A 35 12.24 0.93 -6.61
CA GLN A 35 12.84 2.22 -6.28
C GLN A 35 14.16 2.09 -5.51
N SER A 36 15.20 2.76 -6.00
CA SER A 36 16.42 3.19 -5.27
C SER A 36 17.18 2.18 -4.42
N LEU A 37 16.79 0.91 -4.38
CA LEU A 37 17.50 -0.11 -3.63
C LEU A 37 18.59 -0.74 -4.50
N ASP A 38 19.81 -0.85 -3.96
CA ASP A 38 20.92 -1.55 -4.61
C ASP A 38 20.85 -3.06 -4.33
N ILE A 39 19.78 -3.67 -4.86
CA ILE A 39 19.49 -5.10 -4.75
C ILE A 39 19.85 -5.82 -6.05
N ASP A 40 20.17 -7.09 -5.92
CA ASP A 40 20.62 -7.95 -7.00
C ASP A 40 19.98 -9.34 -6.84
N PHE A 41 19.01 -9.65 -7.68
CA PHE A 41 18.30 -10.92 -7.67
C PHE A 41 18.95 -11.92 -8.62
N ASP A 42 18.84 -13.21 -8.31
CA ASP A 42 19.32 -14.30 -9.17
C ASP A 42 18.24 -14.76 -10.15
N LEU A 43 16.97 -14.64 -9.75
CA LEU A 43 15.77 -14.94 -10.54
C LEU A 43 14.71 -13.91 -10.24
N LEU A 44 13.95 -13.50 -11.23
CA LEU A 44 12.82 -12.57 -11.06
C LEU A 44 11.52 -13.21 -11.56
N ILE A 45 10.48 -13.12 -10.76
CA ILE A 45 9.10 -13.42 -11.14
C ILE A 45 8.30 -12.17 -10.87
N THR A 46 7.56 -11.65 -11.84
CA THR A 46 6.82 -10.40 -11.71
C THR A 46 5.50 -10.44 -12.45
N ASP A 47 4.49 -9.78 -11.91
CA ASP A 47 3.28 -9.49 -12.66
C ASP A 47 3.58 -8.50 -13.78
N ILE A 48 2.78 -8.56 -14.87
CA ILE A 48 2.88 -7.59 -15.96
C ILE A 48 2.64 -6.17 -15.45
N CYS A 49 3.45 -5.24 -15.92
CA CYS A 49 3.36 -3.80 -15.62
C CYS A 49 3.82 -2.99 -16.84
N PRO A 50 3.63 -1.68 -16.88
CA PRO A 50 4.16 -0.84 -17.95
C PRO A 50 5.64 -1.06 -18.20
N MET A 51 6.08 -1.00 -19.46
CA MET A 51 7.41 -1.37 -19.91
C MET A 51 8.54 -0.66 -19.13
N ASP A 52 8.38 0.60 -18.82
CA ASP A 52 9.37 1.37 -18.05
C ASP A 52 9.57 0.83 -16.62
N LEU A 53 8.48 0.39 -15.98
CA LEU A 53 8.54 -0.25 -14.66
C LEU A 53 9.09 -1.68 -14.77
N LEU A 54 8.71 -2.43 -15.80
CA LEU A 54 9.23 -3.76 -16.05
C LEU A 54 10.76 -3.73 -16.23
N LEU A 55 11.27 -2.79 -17.00
CA LEU A 55 12.70 -2.60 -17.19
C LEU A 55 13.42 -2.19 -15.90
N GLN A 56 12.77 -1.41 -15.03
CA GLN A 56 13.32 -1.11 -13.70
C GLN A 56 13.42 -2.36 -12.82
N ARG A 57 12.43 -3.26 -12.87
CA ARG A 57 12.45 -4.56 -12.17
C ARG A 57 13.53 -5.47 -12.75
N ILE A 58 13.60 -5.62 -14.06
CA ILE A 58 14.63 -6.40 -14.76
C ILE A 58 16.03 -5.86 -14.45
N GLY A 59 16.20 -4.55 -14.31
CA GLY A 59 17.44 -3.92 -13.87
C GLY A 59 17.90 -4.29 -12.47
N ARG A 60 17.12 -5.07 -11.69
CA ARG A 60 17.50 -5.68 -10.40
C ARG A 60 17.96 -7.13 -10.54
N LEU A 61 17.79 -7.72 -11.72
CA LEU A 61 18.20 -9.08 -12.02
C LEU A 61 19.64 -9.06 -12.52
N HIS A 62 20.53 -9.83 -11.87
CA HIS A 62 21.97 -9.88 -12.20
C HIS A 62 22.61 -8.48 -12.34
N ARG A 63 22.22 -7.57 -11.47
CA ARG A 63 22.64 -6.16 -11.51
C ARG A 63 24.15 -5.98 -11.39
N HIS A 64 24.81 -6.82 -10.59
CA HIS A 64 26.24 -6.73 -10.32
C HIS A 64 27.00 -7.86 -11.00
N ALA A 65 27.98 -7.48 -11.84
CA ALA A 65 28.78 -8.42 -12.62
C ALA A 65 29.73 -9.31 -11.79
N PHE A 66 29.94 -8.99 -10.51
CA PHE A 66 30.95 -9.61 -9.64
C PHE A 66 30.53 -10.97 -9.06
N ARG A 67 29.35 -11.50 -9.39
CA ARG A 67 28.87 -12.77 -8.82
C ARG A 67 29.18 -13.95 -9.73
N GLU A 68 30.46 -14.30 -9.79
CA GLU A 68 30.92 -15.52 -10.48
C GLU A 68 30.41 -16.83 -9.82
N GLN A 69 29.84 -16.74 -8.62
CA GLN A 69 29.41 -17.90 -7.81
C GLN A 69 27.90 -18.19 -7.85
N ARG A 70 27.18 -17.72 -8.85
CA ARG A 70 25.76 -18.08 -8.98
C ARG A 70 25.62 -19.58 -9.30
N PRO A 71 24.65 -20.28 -8.68
CA PRO A 71 24.33 -21.65 -9.06
C PRO A 71 24.03 -21.78 -10.56
N GLU A 72 24.39 -22.91 -11.17
CA GLU A 72 24.20 -23.15 -12.62
C GLU A 72 22.76 -22.89 -13.07
N VAL A 73 21.76 -23.24 -12.23
CA VAL A 73 20.33 -23.07 -12.54
C VAL A 73 19.87 -21.62 -12.66
N VAL A 74 20.63 -20.67 -12.11
CA VAL A 74 20.34 -19.23 -12.16
C VAL A 74 21.53 -18.42 -12.70
N LYS A 75 22.42 -19.07 -13.43
CA LYS A 75 23.60 -18.43 -14.03
C LYS A 75 23.24 -17.53 -15.20
N THR A 76 22.18 -17.86 -15.90
CA THR A 76 21.58 -17.01 -16.92
C THR A 76 20.46 -16.18 -16.28
N PRO A 77 20.44 -14.85 -16.49
CA PRO A 77 19.37 -14.02 -15.96
C PRO A 77 18.04 -14.37 -16.64
N VAL A 78 17.04 -14.75 -15.83
CA VAL A 78 15.70 -15.12 -16.31
C VAL A 78 14.66 -14.31 -15.53
N CYS A 79 13.77 -13.65 -16.26
CA CYS A 79 12.60 -12.98 -15.71
C CYS A 79 11.33 -13.67 -16.22
N TYR A 80 10.52 -14.17 -15.30
CA TYR A 80 9.18 -14.66 -15.62
C TYR A 80 8.16 -13.56 -15.43
N VAL A 81 7.42 -13.22 -16.49
CA VAL A 81 6.34 -12.22 -16.44
C VAL A 81 5.01 -12.97 -16.43
N ILE A 82 4.23 -12.76 -15.38
CA ILE A 82 2.90 -13.37 -15.20
C ILE A 82 1.88 -12.54 -15.97
N MET A 83 1.20 -13.15 -16.93
CA MET A 83 0.23 -12.52 -17.82
C MET A 83 -1.24 -12.70 -17.38
N ASP A 84 -1.52 -13.53 -16.39
CA ASP A 84 -2.89 -13.80 -15.91
C ASP A 84 -3.63 -12.52 -15.51
N GLU A 85 -2.91 -11.56 -14.96
CA GLU A 85 -3.41 -10.24 -14.61
C GLU A 85 -3.86 -9.42 -15.83
N LEU A 86 -3.34 -9.70 -17.03
CA LEU A 86 -3.74 -9.04 -18.27
C LEU A 86 -5.05 -9.62 -18.82
N HIS A 87 -5.21 -10.94 -18.75
CA HIS A 87 -6.36 -11.63 -19.33
C HIS A 87 -7.56 -11.73 -18.38
N GLY A 88 -7.38 -11.43 -17.09
CA GLY A 88 -8.45 -11.37 -16.11
C GLY A 88 -9.33 -10.11 -16.23
N GLU A 89 -10.59 -10.22 -15.85
CA GLU A 89 -11.48 -9.06 -15.72
C GLU A 89 -11.19 -8.33 -14.39
N ASN A 90 -11.05 -6.99 -14.45
CA ASN A 90 -10.87 -6.14 -13.25
C ASN A 90 -9.72 -6.52 -12.30
N THR A 91 -8.61 -6.95 -12.84
CA THR A 91 -7.42 -7.32 -12.05
C THR A 91 -6.78 -6.12 -11.35
N ALA A 92 -5.92 -6.41 -10.36
CA ALA A 92 -5.21 -5.38 -9.62
C ALA A 92 -4.31 -4.54 -10.54
N SER A 93 -3.57 -5.18 -11.45
CA SER A 93 -2.68 -4.51 -12.39
C SER A 93 -3.41 -3.56 -13.33
N LYS A 94 -4.58 -3.95 -13.86
CA LYS A 94 -5.42 -3.08 -14.68
C LYS A 94 -5.94 -1.85 -13.94
N LYS A 95 -6.30 -2.01 -12.66
CA LYS A 95 -6.76 -0.89 -11.83
C LYS A 95 -5.64 0.11 -11.52
N ILE A 96 -4.40 -0.36 -11.39
CA ILE A 96 -3.23 0.46 -11.04
C ILE A 96 -2.67 1.16 -12.28
N TYR A 97 -2.47 0.42 -13.38
CA TYR A 97 -1.69 0.87 -14.53
C TYR A 97 -2.57 1.23 -15.75
N GLY A 98 -3.83 0.77 -15.76
CA GLY A 98 -4.71 0.87 -16.92
C GLY A 98 -4.44 -0.21 -17.96
N ASP A 99 -5.48 -0.61 -18.65
CA ASP A 99 -5.48 -1.70 -19.62
C ASP A 99 -4.57 -1.40 -20.83
N PHE A 100 -4.62 -0.17 -21.31
CA PHE A 100 -3.89 0.28 -22.49
C PHE A 100 -2.37 0.04 -22.40
N LEU A 101 -1.74 0.51 -21.33
CA LEU A 101 -0.28 0.37 -21.15
C LEU A 101 0.14 -1.08 -20.96
N LEU A 102 -0.69 -1.90 -20.33
CA LEU A 102 -0.40 -3.33 -20.13
C LEU A 102 -0.43 -4.08 -21.46
N HIS A 103 -1.45 -3.87 -22.30
CA HIS A 103 -1.52 -4.45 -23.65
C HIS A 103 -0.38 -3.99 -24.54
N ARG A 104 -0.04 -2.69 -24.51
CA ARG A 104 1.10 -2.18 -25.27
C ARG A 104 2.44 -2.80 -24.81
N THR A 105 2.56 -3.09 -23.51
CA THR A 105 3.73 -3.79 -22.98
C THR A 105 3.78 -5.22 -23.48
N GLU A 106 2.67 -5.96 -23.43
CA GLU A 106 2.57 -7.33 -23.95
C GLU A 106 2.96 -7.40 -25.44
N GLU A 107 2.36 -6.54 -26.27
CA GLU A 107 2.62 -6.48 -27.71
C GLU A 107 4.10 -6.22 -28.07
N ASN A 108 4.83 -5.50 -27.21
CA ASN A 108 6.20 -5.08 -27.44
C ASN A 108 7.22 -5.81 -26.56
N LEU A 109 6.81 -6.84 -25.80
CA LEU A 109 7.70 -7.61 -24.94
C LEU A 109 8.47 -8.64 -25.76
N PRO A 110 9.80 -8.49 -25.91
CA PRO A 110 10.60 -9.47 -26.65
C PRO A 110 10.98 -10.67 -25.75
N GLU A 111 11.39 -11.76 -26.36
CA GLU A 111 11.91 -12.93 -25.65
C GLU A 111 13.25 -12.67 -24.94
N SER A 112 14.01 -11.70 -25.41
CA SER A 112 15.32 -11.34 -24.87
C SER A 112 15.49 -9.82 -24.83
N ILE A 113 16.06 -9.32 -23.74
CA ILE A 113 16.30 -7.89 -23.51
C ILE A 113 17.77 -7.70 -23.16
N VAL A 114 18.45 -6.81 -23.87
CA VAL A 114 19.84 -6.41 -23.63
C VAL A 114 19.88 -5.04 -22.98
N LEU A 115 20.27 -4.99 -21.71
CA LEU A 115 20.42 -3.73 -21.00
C LEU A 115 21.85 -3.18 -21.13
N PRO A 116 22.03 -1.88 -21.34
CA PRO A 116 21.00 -0.81 -21.39
C PRO A 116 20.41 -0.55 -22.79
N ASP A 117 20.83 -1.24 -23.83
CA ASP A 117 20.61 -0.88 -25.25
C ASP A 117 19.11 -0.90 -25.60
N ASP A 118 18.35 -1.83 -25.09
CA ASP A 118 16.92 -1.99 -25.38
C ASP A 118 16.00 -1.08 -24.55
N ILE A 119 16.52 -0.36 -23.56
CA ILE A 119 15.68 0.50 -22.69
C ILE A 119 14.90 1.53 -23.52
N SER A 120 15.63 2.34 -24.30
CA SER A 120 15.01 3.42 -25.07
C SER A 120 14.08 2.89 -26.17
N PRO A 121 14.49 1.92 -27.00
CA PRO A 121 13.60 1.35 -28.02
C PRO A 121 12.30 0.78 -27.46
N LEU A 122 12.36 -0.01 -26.38
CA LEU A 122 11.17 -0.64 -25.78
C LEU A 122 10.23 0.38 -25.14
N VAL A 123 10.79 1.37 -24.42
CA VAL A 123 9.97 2.43 -23.85
C VAL A 123 9.32 3.25 -24.97
N GLN A 124 10.05 3.63 -26.01
CA GLN A 124 9.49 4.37 -27.14
C GLN A 124 8.39 3.57 -27.86
N ALA A 125 8.58 2.27 -28.09
CA ALA A 125 7.57 1.42 -28.74
C ALA A 125 6.26 1.39 -27.97
N VAL A 126 6.29 1.32 -26.62
CA VAL A 126 5.09 1.28 -25.79
C VAL A 126 4.41 2.65 -25.70
N TYR A 127 5.18 3.73 -25.59
CA TYR A 127 4.66 5.09 -25.37
C TYR A 127 4.48 5.92 -26.66
N THR A 128 4.75 5.35 -27.83
CA THR A 128 4.38 5.94 -29.13
C THR A 128 3.09 5.32 -29.63
N PHE A 129 2.05 6.09 -29.77
CA PHE A 129 0.71 5.62 -30.13
C PHE A 129 0.04 6.58 -31.12
N SER A 130 -0.97 6.06 -31.86
CA SER A 130 -1.83 6.84 -32.74
C SER A 130 -3.01 7.40 -31.95
N GLU A 131 -3.41 8.63 -32.25
CA GLU A 131 -4.60 9.24 -31.66
C GLU A 131 -5.91 8.57 -32.11
N ASP A 132 -5.88 7.79 -33.19
CA ASP A 132 -7.03 7.07 -33.73
C ASP A 132 -7.33 5.75 -32.99
N ASP A 133 -6.46 5.33 -32.06
CA ASP A 133 -6.66 4.12 -31.26
C ASP A 133 -7.73 4.33 -30.20
N ALA A 134 -8.78 3.50 -30.25
CA ALA A 134 -9.90 3.58 -29.30
C ALA A 134 -9.47 3.32 -27.84
N MET A 135 -8.50 2.41 -27.61
CA MET A 135 -7.94 2.16 -26.28
C MET A 135 -7.13 3.36 -25.80
N TYR A 136 -6.39 4.02 -26.70
CA TYR A 136 -5.69 5.25 -26.39
C TYR A 136 -6.64 6.36 -25.99
N GLN A 137 -7.76 6.55 -26.68
CA GLN A 137 -8.75 7.56 -26.32
C GLN A 137 -9.31 7.35 -24.90
N THR A 138 -9.57 6.10 -24.54
CA THR A 138 -10.02 5.76 -23.18
C THR A 138 -8.93 6.07 -22.14
N TYR A 139 -7.70 5.69 -22.40
CA TYR A 139 -6.54 5.98 -21.57
C TYR A 139 -6.32 7.49 -21.42
N HIS A 140 -6.34 8.24 -22.53
CA HIS A 140 -6.17 9.69 -22.52
C HIS A 140 -7.26 10.39 -21.69
N ASN A 141 -8.52 9.98 -21.83
CA ASN A 141 -9.61 10.51 -21.03
C ASN A 141 -9.42 10.28 -19.53
N GLN A 142 -8.96 9.09 -19.14
CA GLN A 142 -8.62 8.78 -17.75
C GLN A 142 -7.47 9.66 -17.24
N GLN A 143 -6.42 9.86 -18.04
CA GLN A 143 -5.29 10.74 -17.70
C GLN A 143 -5.76 12.20 -17.51
N GLU A 144 -6.64 12.70 -18.36
CA GLU A 144 -7.17 14.07 -18.22
C GLU A 144 -8.05 14.22 -16.96
N ILE A 145 -8.81 13.21 -16.60
CA ILE A 145 -9.55 13.21 -15.32
C ILE A 145 -8.56 13.27 -14.14
N GLN A 146 -7.52 12.44 -14.15
CA GLN A 146 -6.48 12.46 -13.09
C GLN A 146 -5.76 13.80 -13.03
N LYS A 147 -5.40 14.38 -14.19
CA LYS A 147 -4.79 15.72 -14.24
C LYS A 147 -5.70 16.81 -13.67
N ARG A 148 -7.01 16.75 -13.96
CA ARG A 148 -7.98 17.70 -13.38
C ARG A 148 -8.05 17.56 -11.86
N ARG A 149 -8.14 16.34 -11.34
CA ARG A 149 -8.09 16.07 -9.90
C ARG A 149 -6.80 16.58 -9.27
N ALA A 150 -5.63 16.27 -9.85
CA ALA A 150 -4.35 16.74 -9.36
C ALA A 150 -4.25 18.29 -9.31
N ARG A 151 -4.91 18.99 -10.23
CA ARG A 151 -4.96 20.47 -10.20
C ARG A 151 -5.74 21.01 -8.99
N CYS A 152 -6.72 20.28 -8.48
CA CYS A 152 -7.49 20.68 -7.28
C CYS A 152 -6.60 20.72 -6.03
N PHE A 153 -5.57 19.86 -5.97
CA PHE A 153 -4.62 19.80 -4.85
C PHE A 153 -3.40 20.73 -5.03
N ARG A 154 -3.32 21.45 -6.14
CA ARG A 154 -2.17 22.30 -6.43
C ARG A 154 -2.17 23.53 -5.50
N ILE A 155 -1.10 23.69 -4.75
CA ILE A 155 -0.84 24.93 -4.01
C ILE A 155 -0.62 26.05 -5.02
N GLY A 156 -1.46 27.10 -4.97
CA GLY A 156 -1.33 28.28 -5.82
C GLY A 156 0.00 29.01 -5.58
N LYS A 157 0.50 29.73 -6.59
CA LYS A 157 1.68 30.58 -6.40
C LYS A 157 1.38 31.58 -5.28
N PRO A 158 2.28 31.74 -4.29
CA PRO A 158 2.09 32.75 -3.25
C PRO A 158 2.13 34.13 -3.92
N THR A 159 1.00 34.81 -3.89
CA THR A 159 0.94 36.24 -4.18
C THR A 159 1.20 36.98 -2.87
N GLY A 160 2.13 37.92 -2.84
CA GLY A 160 2.68 38.53 -1.61
C GLY A 160 1.68 39.20 -0.64
N LYS A 161 0.39 39.07 -0.86
CA LYS A 161 -0.70 39.51 0.00
C LYS A 161 -1.47 38.35 0.68
N ASP A 162 -1.14 37.10 0.38
CA ASP A 162 -2.01 35.95 0.70
C ASP A 162 -1.45 34.98 1.76
N ILE A 163 -0.40 35.34 2.49
CA ILE A 163 0.06 34.50 3.62
C ILE A 163 -1.04 34.36 4.67
N HIS A 164 -1.82 35.43 4.93
CA HIS A 164 -2.98 35.36 5.80
C HIS A 164 -4.10 34.49 5.22
N ARG A 165 -4.28 34.44 3.91
CA ARG A 165 -5.31 33.65 3.24
C ARG A 165 -4.97 32.15 3.21
N LEU A 166 -3.68 31.79 3.23
CA LEU A 166 -3.20 30.40 3.39
C LEU A 166 -3.44 29.86 4.81
N LEU A 167 -3.43 30.74 5.82
CA LEU A 167 -3.63 30.40 7.23
C LEU A 167 -5.09 30.57 7.70
N SER A 168 -5.88 31.39 7.01
CA SER A 168 -7.27 31.70 7.33
C SER A 168 -8.25 31.26 6.24
N ARG A 169 -7.97 30.15 5.55
CA ARG A 169 -8.99 29.53 4.71
C ARG A 169 -10.15 29.10 5.57
N ASP A 170 -11.17 29.92 5.55
CA ASP A 170 -12.47 29.61 6.14
C ASP A 170 -12.94 28.26 5.56
N ILE A 171 -13.24 27.36 6.49
CA ILE A 171 -13.60 25.96 6.23
C ILE A 171 -14.96 25.86 5.52
N GLU A 172 -15.69 26.97 5.36
CA GLU A 172 -17.09 26.95 4.93
C GLU A 172 -17.33 26.88 3.42
N ASP A 173 -16.31 27.08 2.55
CA ASP A 173 -16.47 27.08 1.09
C ASP A 173 -15.65 26.00 0.37
N LYS A 174 -15.40 24.86 1.02
CA LYS A 174 -14.61 23.79 0.43
C LYS A 174 -15.49 22.82 -0.34
N ASN A 175 -15.39 22.86 -1.68
CA ASN A 175 -15.77 21.73 -2.52
C ASN A 175 -15.09 20.46 -1.98
N GLU A 176 -15.78 19.33 -2.02
CA GLU A 176 -15.29 18.01 -1.55
C GLU A 176 -13.86 17.64 -1.99
N CYS A 177 -13.39 18.23 -3.09
CA CYS A 177 -12.01 18.07 -3.60
C CYS A 177 -10.92 18.79 -2.80
N GLU A 178 -11.26 19.77 -1.92
CA GLU A 178 -10.28 20.59 -1.18
C GLU A 178 -9.97 20.04 0.22
N VAL A 179 -10.73 19.06 0.68
CA VAL A 179 -10.62 18.55 2.07
C VAL A 179 -9.52 17.49 2.21
N GLU A 180 -9.19 16.77 1.14
CA GLU A 180 -8.15 15.76 1.19
C GLU A 180 -6.82 16.31 0.65
N ALA A 181 -5.95 16.76 1.55
CA ALA A 181 -4.53 17.00 1.24
C ALA A 181 -3.80 15.66 1.02
N ALA A 182 -4.33 14.85 0.11
CA ALA A 182 -3.75 13.57 -0.23
C ALA A 182 -2.66 13.77 -1.29
N VAL A 183 -1.45 13.31 -1.00
CA VAL A 183 -0.33 13.29 -1.97
C VAL A 183 -0.62 12.31 -3.12
N ARG A 184 -1.56 11.40 -2.93
CA ARG A 184 -2.04 10.45 -3.94
C ARG A 184 -3.56 10.37 -3.86
N ASP A 185 -4.21 10.29 -5.03
CA ASP A 185 -5.63 9.94 -5.14
C ASP A 185 -5.78 8.45 -4.78
N GLY A 186 -5.87 8.19 -3.49
CA GLY A 186 -6.02 6.84 -2.93
C GLY A 186 -7.47 6.56 -2.56
N ILE A 187 -7.83 5.29 -2.53
CA ILE A 187 -9.10 4.87 -1.94
C ILE A 187 -9.07 5.29 -0.47
N SER A 188 -10.06 6.05 -0.03
CA SER A 188 -10.24 6.38 1.39
C SER A 188 -10.10 5.11 2.22
N SER A 189 -9.28 5.15 3.24
CA SER A 189 -9.07 4.00 4.13
C SER A 189 -9.30 4.43 5.57
N ILE A 190 -9.99 3.59 6.31
CA ILE A 190 -10.18 3.78 7.75
C ILE A 190 -9.02 3.11 8.47
N GLU A 191 -8.34 3.86 9.33
CA GLU A 191 -7.38 3.31 10.28
C GLU A 191 -8.04 3.19 11.65
N VAL A 192 -7.85 2.07 12.31
CA VAL A 192 -8.37 1.78 13.65
C VAL A 192 -7.25 1.34 14.58
N LEU A 193 -7.43 1.58 15.85
CA LEU A 193 -6.61 0.94 16.88
C LEU A 193 -7.17 -0.44 17.15
N LEU A 194 -6.36 -1.48 17.04
CA LEU A 194 -6.79 -2.85 17.24
C LEU A 194 -6.51 -3.27 18.69
N MET A 195 -7.57 -3.48 19.48
CA MET A 195 -7.47 -3.80 20.89
C MET A 195 -8.35 -5.03 21.22
N ARG A 196 -8.05 -5.72 22.32
CA ARG A 196 -8.90 -6.79 22.82
C ARG A 196 -9.81 -6.30 23.94
N ARG A 197 -11.05 -6.76 23.92
CA ARG A 197 -12.01 -6.58 25.01
C ARG A 197 -12.28 -7.92 25.65
N MET A 198 -11.89 -8.02 26.91
CA MET A 198 -12.06 -9.24 27.69
C MET A 198 -13.50 -9.37 28.21
N LYS A 199 -13.88 -10.58 28.64
CA LYS A 199 -15.22 -10.86 29.21
C LYS A 199 -15.54 -10.03 30.46
N ASP A 200 -14.52 -9.64 31.21
CA ASP A 200 -14.66 -8.74 32.37
C ASP A 200 -14.81 -7.27 32.01
N GLY A 201 -14.85 -6.93 30.72
CA GLY A 201 -14.94 -5.59 30.19
C GLY A 201 -13.61 -4.84 30.12
N SER A 202 -12.51 -5.45 30.54
CA SER A 202 -11.20 -4.82 30.45
C SER A 202 -10.67 -4.75 29.02
N ILE A 203 -9.92 -3.69 28.72
CA ILE A 203 -9.25 -3.51 27.43
C ILE A 203 -7.80 -3.94 27.57
N CYS A 204 -7.32 -4.75 26.63
CA CYS A 204 -5.97 -5.29 26.62
C CYS A 204 -5.30 -5.07 25.26
N PHE A 205 -3.99 -5.00 25.28
CA PHE A 205 -3.16 -5.07 24.06
C PHE A 205 -3.31 -6.44 23.39
N LEU A 206 -2.87 -6.54 22.13
CA LEU A 206 -2.78 -7.82 21.43
C LEU A 206 -1.75 -8.74 22.13
N PRO A 207 -1.89 -10.07 22.07
CA PRO A 207 -1.06 -11.01 22.84
C PRO A 207 0.44 -10.85 22.59
N ASN A 208 0.84 -10.54 21.33
CA ASN A 208 2.25 -10.39 20.95
C ASN A 208 2.77 -8.96 21.07
N GLN A 209 1.95 -8.05 21.57
CA GLN A 209 2.32 -6.66 21.78
C GLN A 209 2.16 -6.30 23.25
N HIS A 210 3.19 -5.70 23.81
CA HIS A 210 3.26 -5.35 25.23
C HIS A 210 2.83 -6.49 26.18
N GLY A 211 3.05 -7.75 25.77
CA GLY A 211 2.67 -8.96 26.55
C GLY A 211 1.18 -9.16 26.70
N GLY A 212 0.35 -8.52 25.89
CA GLY A 212 -1.12 -8.61 26.00
C GLY A 212 -1.68 -8.03 27.30
N ARG A 213 -0.93 -7.12 27.95
CA ARG A 213 -1.32 -6.54 29.23
C ARG A 213 -2.61 -5.72 29.13
N LYS A 214 -3.29 -5.58 30.26
CA LYS A 214 -4.44 -4.71 30.41
C LYS A 214 -4.01 -3.25 30.33
N THR A 215 -4.83 -2.42 29.68
CA THR A 215 -4.64 -0.97 29.70
C THR A 215 -5.24 -0.36 30.95
N GLU A 216 -4.69 0.76 31.39
CA GLU A 216 -5.29 1.56 32.45
C GLU A 216 -6.55 2.25 31.97
N ALA A 217 -7.50 2.49 32.89
CA ALA A 217 -8.73 3.23 32.58
C ALA A 217 -8.43 4.70 32.22
N PHE A 218 -7.34 5.24 32.77
CA PHE A 218 -6.81 6.57 32.49
C PHE A 218 -5.32 6.41 32.15
N PRO A 219 -5.00 5.99 30.90
CA PRO A 219 -3.63 5.74 30.51
C PRO A 219 -2.79 7.03 30.58
N ASP A 220 -1.58 6.92 31.04
CA ASP A 220 -0.61 8.01 31.00
C ASP A 220 -0.14 8.29 29.56
N GLU A 221 0.71 9.30 29.37
CA GLU A 221 1.15 9.70 28.03
C GLU A 221 1.96 8.58 27.33
N ALA A 222 2.74 7.81 28.07
CA ALA A 222 3.54 6.71 27.54
C ALA A 222 2.62 5.57 27.07
N GLU A 223 1.66 5.18 27.87
CA GLU A 223 0.67 4.17 27.52
C GLU A 223 -0.23 4.61 26.37
N CYS A 224 -0.64 5.89 26.34
CA CYS A 224 -1.38 6.45 25.21
C CYS A 224 -0.61 6.33 23.89
N ARG A 225 0.70 6.53 23.90
CA ARG A 225 1.57 6.33 22.75
C ARG A 225 1.64 4.86 22.32
N GLU A 226 1.83 3.96 23.27
CA GLU A 226 1.82 2.52 23.00
C GLU A 226 0.49 2.04 22.39
N ILE A 227 -0.63 2.53 22.90
CA ILE A 227 -1.96 2.27 22.33
C ILE A 227 -2.05 2.83 20.91
N ALA A 228 -1.56 4.05 20.67
CA ALA A 228 -1.57 4.67 19.35
C ALA A 228 -0.71 3.90 18.30
N GLU A 229 0.22 3.06 18.72
CA GLU A 229 1.02 2.20 17.85
C GLU A 229 0.23 0.97 17.35
N GLN A 230 -0.93 0.64 17.95
CA GLN A 230 -1.79 -0.48 17.56
C GLN A 230 -2.62 -0.22 16.29
N LYS A 231 -2.12 0.59 15.38
CA LYS A 231 -2.84 0.98 14.16
C LYS A 231 -2.93 -0.15 13.16
N LEU A 232 -4.14 -0.35 12.68
CA LEU A 232 -4.46 -1.26 11.58
C LEU A 232 -5.30 -0.52 10.54
N ARG A 233 -4.98 -0.69 9.27
CA ARG A 233 -5.81 -0.21 8.17
C ARG A 233 -6.85 -1.26 7.84
N LEU A 234 -8.13 -0.87 7.88
CA LEU A 234 -9.22 -1.76 7.51
C LEU A 234 -9.20 -2.10 6.01
N PRO A 235 -9.62 -3.31 5.63
CA PRO A 235 -9.85 -3.69 4.25
C PRO A 235 -10.78 -2.71 3.52
N THR A 236 -10.58 -2.55 2.22
CA THR A 236 -11.28 -1.55 1.39
C THR A 236 -12.80 -1.71 1.37
N VAL A 237 -13.33 -2.89 1.67
CA VAL A 237 -14.77 -3.13 1.78
C VAL A 237 -15.43 -2.26 2.86
N PHE A 238 -14.69 -1.89 3.91
CA PHE A 238 -15.16 -1.03 4.99
C PHE A 238 -15.00 0.47 4.70
N SER A 239 -14.24 0.83 3.66
CA SER A 239 -13.86 2.22 3.36
C SER A 239 -14.41 2.72 2.01
N GLN A 240 -15.30 1.97 1.37
CA GLN A 240 -15.93 2.40 0.11
C GLN A 240 -16.99 3.48 0.37
N LYS A 241 -17.26 4.34 -0.63
CA LYS A 241 -18.22 5.45 -0.52
C LYS A 241 -19.58 5.06 0.07
N TRP A 242 -20.02 3.81 -0.17
CA TRP A 242 -21.30 3.32 0.33
C TRP A 242 -21.24 2.73 1.75
N SER A 243 -20.06 2.39 2.25
CA SER A 243 -19.87 1.72 3.55
C SER A 243 -19.19 2.60 4.58
N ILE A 244 -18.41 3.60 4.18
CA ILE A 244 -17.52 4.36 5.06
C ILE A 244 -18.25 4.99 6.24
N ASP A 245 -19.35 5.72 6.00
CA ASP A 245 -20.09 6.41 7.05
C ASP A 245 -20.72 5.42 8.05
N ARG A 246 -21.22 4.29 7.54
CA ARG A 246 -21.80 3.23 8.39
C ARG A 246 -20.71 2.55 9.21
N THR A 247 -19.55 2.31 8.63
CA THR A 247 -18.40 1.71 9.32
C THR A 247 -17.93 2.62 10.46
N ILE A 248 -17.77 3.91 10.19
CA ILE A 248 -17.38 4.90 11.21
C ILE A 248 -18.41 4.93 12.33
N HIS A 249 -19.69 5.03 12.00
CA HIS A 249 -20.76 5.09 12.98
C HIS A 249 -20.80 3.84 13.87
N GLU A 250 -20.60 2.67 13.30
CA GLU A 250 -20.58 1.40 14.06
C GLU A 250 -19.37 1.31 14.98
N LEU A 251 -18.18 1.72 14.51
CA LEU A 251 -16.98 1.80 15.33
C LEU A 251 -17.14 2.82 16.46
N GLU A 252 -17.66 4.01 16.21
CA GLU A 252 -17.94 5.01 17.23
C GLU A 252 -18.90 4.48 18.31
N LYS A 253 -19.98 3.80 17.89
CA LYS A 253 -20.94 3.20 18.82
C LYS A 253 -20.29 2.14 19.70
N GLN A 254 -19.35 1.35 19.17
CA GLN A 254 -18.60 0.37 19.95
C GLN A 254 -17.61 1.02 20.91
N CYS A 255 -17.03 2.15 20.52
CA CYS A 255 -15.98 2.84 21.27
C CYS A 255 -16.53 3.65 22.47
N LEU A 256 -17.63 4.35 22.28
CA LEU A 256 -18.16 5.33 23.27
C LEU A 256 -18.19 4.83 24.72
N PRO A 257 -18.62 3.60 25.02
CA PRO A 257 -18.71 3.14 26.42
C PRO A 257 -17.34 2.88 27.09
N TYR A 258 -16.28 2.73 26.31
CA TYR A 258 -15.00 2.18 26.79
C TYR A 258 -13.85 3.17 26.73
N VAL A 259 -13.89 4.09 25.78
CA VAL A 259 -12.73 4.95 25.44
C VAL A 259 -13.02 6.43 25.54
N GLU A 260 -14.06 6.82 26.26
CA GLU A 260 -14.40 8.24 26.45
C GLU A 260 -13.23 9.04 27.05
N ASN A 261 -12.52 8.46 28.00
CA ASN A 261 -11.36 9.07 28.63
C ASN A 261 -10.16 9.25 27.69
N TRP A 262 -10.06 8.41 26.67
CA TRP A 262 -8.96 8.48 25.68
C TRP A 262 -9.06 9.72 24.81
N GLN A 263 -10.23 10.35 24.70
CA GLN A 263 -10.43 11.60 23.94
C GLN A 263 -9.69 12.79 24.53
N ASN A 264 -9.25 12.69 25.80
CA ASN A 264 -8.44 13.71 26.44
C ASN A 264 -6.95 13.63 26.08
N SER A 265 -6.52 12.50 25.51
CA SER A 265 -5.13 12.29 25.09
C SER A 265 -4.86 12.87 23.71
N HIS A 266 -3.75 13.57 23.55
CA HIS A 266 -3.25 14.05 22.25
C HIS A 266 -3.05 12.89 21.25
N TRP A 267 -2.64 11.71 21.71
CA TRP A 267 -2.35 10.55 20.88
C TRP A 267 -3.58 9.79 20.42
N LEU A 268 -4.63 9.79 21.24
CA LEU A 268 -5.81 8.93 21.06
C LEU A 268 -7.05 9.68 20.62
N LYS A 269 -7.02 11.01 20.70
CA LYS A 269 -8.16 11.86 20.32
C LYS A 269 -8.57 11.62 18.87
N GLY A 270 -9.84 11.30 18.66
CA GLY A 270 -10.41 11.06 17.34
C GLY A 270 -10.01 9.71 16.71
N GLN A 271 -9.26 8.84 17.43
CA GLN A 271 -8.95 7.51 16.93
C GLN A 271 -10.16 6.58 17.12
N LEU A 272 -10.45 5.78 16.10
CA LEU A 272 -11.44 4.71 16.16
C LEU A 272 -10.79 3.43 16.68
N VAL A 273 -11.51 2.64 17.44
CA VAL A 273 -11.01 1.38 17.99
C VAL A 273 -11.86 0.22 17.46
N LEU A 274 -11.20 -0.81 16.97
CA LEU A 274 -11.81 -2.11 16.68
C LEU A 274 -11.49 -3.07 17.81
N PHE A 275 -12.54 -3.55 18.48
CA PHE A 275 -12.38 -4.52 19.55
C PHE A 275 -12.50 -5.94 19.03
N LEU A 276 -11.53 -6.76 19.44
CA LEU A 276 -11.56 -8.21 19.29
C LEU A 276 -11.83 -8.86 20.65
N ASP A 277 -12.34 -10.07 20.64
CA ASP A 277 -12.50 -10.89 21.83
C ASP A 277 -11.17 -11.54 22.29
N GLU A 278 -11.24 -12.41 23.28
CA GLU A 278 -10.09 -13.15 23.82
C GLU A 278 -9.44 -14.06 22.78
N GLU A 279 -10.22 -14.52 21.79
CA GLU A 279 -9.81 -15.43 20.71
C GLU A 279 -9.45 -14.68 19.41
N MET A 280 -9.33 -13.35 19.49
CA MET A 280 -8.97 -12.48 18.36
C MET A 280 -10.07 -12.37 17.29
N ASN A 281 -11.32 -12.67 17.63
CA ASN A 281 -12.46 -12.51 16.75
C ASN A 281 -13.17 -11.18 17.00
N GLY A 282 -13.85 -10.67 15.99
CA GLY A 282 -14.66 -9.47 16.07
C GLY A 282 -15.77 -9.47 15.04
N GLU A 283 -16.60 -8.44 15.08
CA GLU A 283 -17.65 -8.22 14.10
C GLU A 283 -17.68 -6.73 13.69
N LEU A 284 -17.85 -6.48 12.41
CA LEU A 284 -18.01 -5.14 11.87
C LEU A 284 -18.85 -5.19 10.59
N MET A 285 -19.91 -4.38 10.52
CA MET A 285 -20.77 -4.28 9.35
C MET A 285 -21.41 -5.60 8.91
N GLY A 286 -21.64 -6.53 9.85
CA GLY A 286 -22.15 -7.87 9.58
C GLY A 286 -21.12 -8.84 8.98
N PHE A 287 -19.86 -8.46 8.97
CA PHE A 287 -18.75 -9.36 8.67
C PHE A 287 -18.16 -9.88 9.99
N GLN A 288 -17.87 -11.17 10.01
CA GLN A 288 -17.04 -11.77 11.04
C GLN A 288 -15.57 -11.45 10.71
N LEU A 289 -14.81 -11.13 11.74
CA LEU A 289 -13.42 -10.75 11.66
C LEU A 289 -12.58 -11.72 12.48
N HIS A 290 -11.38 -12.00 12.00
CA HIS A 290 -10.36 -12.69 12.80
C HIS A 290 -9.01 -12.04 12.53
N TYR A 291 -8.23 -11.82 13.57
CA TYR A 291 -6.89 -11.29 13.42
C TYR A 291 -5.84 -12.31 13.87
N SER A 292 -4.86 -12.55 13.00
CA SER A 292 -3.65 -13.31 13.33
C SER A 292 -2.41 -12.52 12.93
N PHE A 293 -1.26 -12.81 13.58
CA PHE A 293 0.00 -12.16 13.21
C PHE A 293 0.55 -12.63 11.86
N GLU A 294 0.16 -13.83 11.43
CA GLU A 294 0.60 -14.41 10.15
C GLU A 294 -0.18 -13.84 8.98
N ASN A 295 -1.50 -13.75 9.10
CA ASN A 295 -2.39 -13.39 7.99
C ASN A 295 -2.94 -11.95 8.09
N GLY A 296 -2.76 -11.27 9.23
CA GLY A 296 -3.37 -9.97 9.50
C GLY A 296 -4.87 -10.09 9.79
N LEU A 297 -5.66 -9.11 9.37
CA LEU A 297 -7.11 -9.10 9.57
C LEU A 297 -7.82 -9.80 8.41
N GLU A 298 -8.41 -10.94 8.69
CA GLU A 298 -9.27 -11.72 7.80
C GLU A 298 -10.74 -11.39 8.07
N TYR A 299 -11.57 -11.44 7.03
CA TYR A 299 -13.00 -11.13 7.15
C TYR A 299 -13.84 -11.99 6.20
N TRP A 300 -15.03 -12.36 6.62
CA TRP A 300 -16.02 -13.10 5.82
C TRP A 300 -17.43 -12.72 6.24
N LYS A 301 -18.40 -12.91 5.36
CA LYS A 301 -19.79 -12.76 5.73
C LYS A 301 -20.19 -13.93 6.62
N ALA A 302 -20.92 -13.65 7.71
CA ALA A 302 -21.57 -14.71 8.46
C ALA A 302 -22.46 -15.51 7.49
N ALA A 303 -22.36 -16.84 7.52
CA ALA A 303 -23.31 -17.68 6.79
C ALA A 303 -24.70 -17.44 7.38
N GLU A 304 -25.67 -17.10 6.53
CA GLU A 304 -27.08 -16.98 6.90
C GLU A 304 -27.63 -18.32 7.41
#